data_5cca5f68483b52b21b4acfd8abf2ad15
#
_entry.id   5cca5f68483b52b21b4acfd8abf2ad15
#
_cell.length_a   1.000
_cell.length_b   1.000
_cell.length_c   1.000
_cell.angle_alpha   90.00
_cell.angle_beta   90.00
_cell.angle_gamma   90.00
#
_symmetry.space_group_name_H-M   'P 1'
#
loop_
_entity.id
_entity.type
_entity.pdbx_description
1 polymer ?
#
loop_
_entity_poly.entity_id
_entity_poly.type
_entity_poly.pdbx_seq_one_letter_code
_entity_poly.pdbx_strand_id
1 'polypeptide(L)'
;MDMISMLAVKDGQLIYVPTSETYKSFLQFFATLYQEGLLDENSFTQDGEQLAAVGSSGEVIGCYNALASFLVVERDIDEHYETLTPFEGQFYPINTGIEHGGMVITEKCENPEILVAWADQWYSEEGGILYWLGLEGDSYLKNEDGTWSWNTDGPYGSDIGEIRNKATIKYQTIMPAVQPDFWYTGLTDPDESYLITQRSKLVDHGAVPLPAMNYSEGDSQMIASLKADLDTYINQYGAQVITGELDLESSWQEYIETMNAMGAEELTDIYRTAYEKATAN
;
A
#
# COMPACT_ATOMS: atom_id res chain seq x y z
N MET A 1 -8.26 -5.44 7.61
CA MET A 1 -8.66 -4.05 7.30
C MET A 1 -8.18 -3.74 5.90
N ASP A 2 -9.02 -3.18 5.07
CA ASP A 2 -8.60 -2.57 3.80
C ASP A 2 -8.37 -1.08 4.04
N MET A 3 -7.16 -0.61 3.83
CA MET A 3 -6.78 0.77 4.12
C MET A 3 -7.34 1.77 3.10
N ILE A 4 -7.61 1.31 1.87
CA ILE A 4 -8.14 2.20 0.81
C ILE A 4 -9.63 2.48 1.02
N SER A 5 -10.40 1.44 1.34
CA SER A 5 -11.84 1.57 1.60
C SER A 5 -12.18 1.83 3.08
N MET A 6 -11.18 1.80 3.97
CA MET A 6 -11.34 1.91 5.43
C MET A 6 -12.32 0.88 6.01
N LEU A 7 -12.30 -0.32 5.46
CA LEU A 7 -13.15 -1.43 5.88
C LEU A 7 -12.40 -2.44 6.76
N ALA A 8 -13.08 -3.02 7.69
CA ALA A 8 -12.57 -4.13 8.49
C ALA A 8 -13.67 -5.18 8.75
N VAL A 9 -13.26 -6.40 9.09
CA VAL A 9 -14.18 -7.41 9.62
C VAL A 9 -13.94 -7.54 11.11
N LYS A 10 -14.98 -7.36 11.89
CA LYS A 10 -14.99 -7.52 13.33
C LYS A 10 -16.14 -8.47 13.72
N ASP A 11 -15.82 -9.53 14.44
CA ASP A 11 -16.81 -10.53 14.87
C ASP A 11 -17.64 -11.12 13.68
N GLY A 12 -17.00 -11.28 12.53
CA GLY A 12 -17.64 -11.79 11.31
C GLY A 12 -18.49 -10.77 10.54
N GLN A 13 -18.54 -9.52 10.98
CA GLN A 13 -19.29 -8.45 10.32
C GLN A 13 -18.36 -7.42 9.68
N LEU A 14 -18.70 -6.99 8.48
CA LEU A 14 -18.03 -5.87 7.81
C LEU A 14 -18.43 -4.57 8.49
N ILE A 15 -17.43 -3.78 8.86
CA ILE A 15 -17.59 -2.46 9.46
C ILE A 15 -16.86 -1.40 8.64
N TYR A 16 -17.41 -0.20 8.60
CA TYR A 16 -16.72 1.00 8.12
C TYR A 16 -15.99 1.64 9.28
N VAL A 17 -14.67 1.53 9.29
CA VAL A 17 -13.82 1.90 10.43
C VAL A 17 -14.03 3.34 10.91
N PRO A 18 -14.18 4.36 10.03
CA PRO A 18 -14.36 5.75 10.46
C PRO A 18 -15.57 5.99 11.38
N THR A 19 -16.59 5.14 11.35
CA THR A 19 -17.76 5.25 12.23
C THR A 19 -17.69 4.37 13.47
N SER A 20 -16.53 3.78 13.76
CA SER A 20 -16.36 2.80 14.84
C SER A 20 -15.62 3.35 16.07
N GLU A 21 -15.82 2.70 17.21
CA GLU A 21 -15.04 2.98 18.42
C GLU A 21 -13.53 2.76 18.25
N THR A 22 -13.13 1.93 17.28
CA THR A 22 -11.72 1.75 16.92
C THR A 22 -11.13 3.04 16.35
N TYR A 23 -11.88 3.74 15.50
CA TYR A 23 -11.44 5.03 14.98
C TYR A 23 -11.40 6.11 16.06
N LYS A 24 -12.39 6.13 16.95
CA LYS A 24 -12.38 7.02 18.12
C LYS A 24 -11.12 6.82 18.96
N SER A 25 -10.77 5.55 19.25
CA SER A 25 -9.55 5.21 20.00
C SER A 25 -8.28 5.62 19.27
N PHE A 26 -8.25 5.48 17.94
CA PHE A 26 -7.16 5.96 17.08
C PHE A 26 -6.98 7.48 17.22
N LEU A 27 -8.05 8.24 17.10
CA LEU A 27 -8.01 9.70 17.23
C LEU A 27 -7.52 10.13 18.61
N GLN A 28 -8.01 9.47 19.67
CA GLN A 28 -7.57 9.75 21.05
C GLN A 28 -6.08 9.48 21.22
N PHE A 29 -5.56 8.39 20.67
CA PHE A 29 -4.15 8.04 20.76
C PHE A 29 -3.27 9.09 20.07
N PHE A 30 -3.59 9.45 18.82
CA PHE A 30 -2.80 10.43 18.09
C PHE A 30 -2.93 11.86 18.65
N ALA A 31 -4.11 12.22 19.18
CA ALA A 31 -4.29 13.49 19.89
C ALA A 31 -3.38 13.58 21.12
N THR A 32 -3.25 12.46 21.86
CA THR A 32 -2.32 12.40 23.01
C THR A 32 -0.88 12.58 22.55
N LEU A 33 -0.45 11.87 21.51
CA LEU A 33 0.92 12.02 20.98
C LEU A 33 1.21 13.46 20.50
N TYR A 34 0.24 14.08 19.83
CA TYR A 34 0.38 15.46 19.37
C TYR A 34 0.51 16.45 20.53
N GLN A 35 -0.33 16.32 21.56
CA GLN A 35 -0.30 17.16 22.75
C GLN A 35 0.99 17.00 23.57
N GLU A 36 1.57 15.81 23.58
CA GLU A 36 2.85 15.50 24.22
C GLU A 36 4.07 15.93 23.39
N GLY A 37 3.86 16.45 22.17
CA GLY A 37 4.94 16.84 21.26
C GLY A 37 5.71 15.66 20.69
N LEU A 38 5.09 14.48 20.64
CA LEU A 38 5.65 13.23 20.10
C LEU A 38 5.25 12.99 18.64
N LEU A 39 4.31 13.75 18.11
CA LEU A 39 3.93 13.74 16.69
C LEU A 39 4.43 15.04 16.06
N ASP A 40 5.06 14.94 14.88
CA ASP A 40 5.54 16.09 14.12
C ASP A 40 4.36 17.05 13.82
N GLU A 41 4.54 18.34 14.14
CA GLU A 41 3.55 19.38 13.90
C GLU A 41 3.17 19.50 12.42
N ASN A 42 4.08 19.13 11.51
CA ASN A 42 3.85 19.15 10.07
C ASN A 42 3.14 17.88 9.53
N SER A 43 2.81 16.91 10.37
CA SER A 43 2.22 15.63 9.94
C SER A 43 0.96 15.76 9.08
N PHE A 44 0.25 16.90 9.14
CA PHE A 44 -0.97 17.17 8.35
C PHE A 44 -0.71 17.97 7.08
N THR A 45 0.48 18.52 6.89
CA THR A 45 0.83 19.41 5.76
C THR A 45 2.03 18.92 4.97
N GLN A 46 2.83 18.02 5.55
CA GLN A 46 4.04 17.48 4.96
C GLN A 46 3.69 16.46 3.88
N ASP A 47 4.29 16.59 2.70
CA ASP A 47 4.28 15.59 1.65
C ASP A 47 5.49 14.63 1.72
N GLY A 48 5.52 13.64 0.83
CA GLY A 48 6.60 12.63 0.81
C GLY A 48 7.98 13.23 0.49
N GLU A 49 8.06 14.27 -0.34
CA GLU A 49 9.32 14.93 -0.69
C GLU A 49 9.87 15.72 0.51
N GLN A 50 8.98 16.37 1.25
CA GLN A 50 9.34 17.08 2.48
C GLN A 50 9.78 16.10 3.57
N LEU A 51 9.09 14.97 3.73
CA LEU A 51 9.50 13.92 4.66
C LEU A 51 10.88 13.35 4.31
N ALA A 52 11.15 13.09 3.03
CA ALA A 52 12.45 12.62 2.56
C ALA A 52 13.55 13.67 2.79
N ALA A 53 13.26 14.96 2.60
CA ALA A 53 14.21 16.03 2.89
C ALA A 53 14.56 16.11 4.38
N VAL A 54 13.59 15.93 5.27
CA VAL A 54 13.83 15.85 6.72
C VAL A 54 14.64 14.60 7.06
N GLY A 55 14.29 13.46 6.48
CA GLY A 55 15.02 12.20 6.69
C GLY A 55 16.47 12.27 6.27
N SER A 56 16.75 12.84 5.09
CA SER A 56 18.12 13.05 4.59
C SER A 56 18.94 14.03 5.41
N SER A 57 18.31 14.89 6.22
CA SER A 57 19.03 15.76 7.14
C SER A 57 19.65 15.02 8.33
N GLY A 58 19.23 13.78 8.58
CA GLY A 58 19.63 13.00 9.76
C GLY A 58 18.96 13.43 11.07
N GLU A 59 17.96 14.32 10.99
CA GLU A 59 17.25 14.86 12.16
C GLU A 59 15.98 14.07 12.54
N VAL A 60 15.62 13.04 11.78
CA VAL A 60 14.46 12.18 12.08
C VAL A 60 14.79 11.31 13.29
N ILE A 61 13.99 11.47 14.34
CA ILE A 61 14.09 10.70 15.57
C ILE A 61 12.76 9.94 15.76
N GLY A 62 12.83 8.66 16.11
CA GLY A 62 11.66 7.85 16.41
C GLY A 62 11.19 7.04 15.21
N CYS A 63 9.94 7.19 14.77
CA CYS A 63 9.40 6.39 13.69
C CYS A 63 8.67 7.23 12.63
N TYR A 64 8.62 6.69 11.42
CA TYR A 64 7.86 7.23 10.30
C TYR A 64 7.18 6.10 9.54
N ASN A 65 6.19 6.44 8.74
CA ASN A 65 5.49 5.48 7.88
C ASN A 65 5.96 5.67 6.43
N ALA A 66 6.51 4.61 5.84
CA ALA A 66 6.93 4.59 4.45
C ALA A 66 6.83 3.18 3.86
N LEU A 67 6.83 3.09 2.53
CA LEU A 67 6.89 1.80 1.84
C LEU A 67 8.23 1.09 2.12
N ALA A 68 9.30 1.86 2.25
CA ALA A 68 10.65 1.40 2.61
C ALA A 68 11.40 2.55 3.28
N SER A 69 12.29 2.23 4.21
CA SER A 69 13.04 3.22 4.99
C SER A 69 13.93 4.12 4.12
N PHE A 70 14.61 3.57 3.13
CA PHE A 70 15.46 4.33 2.20
C PHE A 70 14.72 5.34 1.31
N LEU A 71 13.38 5.36 1.33
CA LEU A 71 12.59 6.41 0.68
C LEU A 71 12.48 7.68 1.55
N VAL A 72 12.93 7.61 2.80
CA VAL A 72 12.84 8.70 3.77
C VAL A 72 14.22 9.10 4.28
N VAL A 73 15.07 8.14 4.59
CA VAL A 73 16.42 8.39 5.15
C VAL A 73 17.51 7.96 4.16
N GLU A 74 18.70 8.56 4.27
CA GLU A 74 19.85 8.13 3.48
C GLU A 74 20.22 6.66 3.78
N ARG A 75 20.83 5.99 2.80
CA ARG A 75 21.10 4.55 2.88
C ARG A 75 22.08 4.17 3.99
N ASP A 76 23.01 5.01 4.33
CA ASP A 76 23.94 4.82 5.44
C ASP A 76 23.26 4.94 6.82
N ILE A 77 22.09 5.56 6.86
CA ILE A 77 21.25 5.70 8.05
C ILE A 77 20.19 4.61 8.11
N ASP A 78 19.75 4.11 6.96
CA ASP A 78 18.67 3.13 6.79
C ASP A 78 18.86 1.87 7.64
N GLU A 79 20.08 1.36 7.73
CA GLU A 79 20.42 0.17 8.54
C GLU A 79 20.18 0.33 10.06
N HIS A 80 19.98 1.57 10.52
CA HIS A 80 19.64 1.88 11.92
C HIS A 80 18.14 1.86 12.20
N TYR A 81 17.31 1.72 11.18
CA TYR A 81 15.87 1.66 11.30
C TYR A 81 15.37 0.22 11.14
N GLU A 82 14.42 -0.16 11.95
CA GLU A 82 13.79 -1.47 11.89
C GLU A 82 12.28 -1.35 11.69
N THR A 83 11.70 -2.33 10.97
CA THR A 83 10.25 -2.43 10.86
C THR A 83 9.65 -2.72 12.25
N LEU A 84 8.77 -1.84 12.70
CA LEU A 84 7.97 -2.06 13.88
C LEU A 84 6.91 -3.13 13.59
N THR A 85 6.95 -4.21 14.37
CA THR A 85 5.94 -5.27 14.28
C THR A 85 4.65 -4.83 14.98
N PRO A 86 3.48 -5.31 14.52
CA PRO A 86 2.22 -5.06 15.21
C PRO A 86 2.27 -5.46 16.69
N PHE A 87 1.62 -4.68 17.53
CA PHE A 87 1.47 -5.02 18.95
C PHE A 87 0.59 -6.26 19.12
N GLU A 88 0.65 -6.89 20.30
CA GLU A 88 -0.14 -8.07 20.61
C GLU A 88 -1.63 -7.84 20.31
N GLY A 89 -2.22 -8.77 19.57
CA GLY A 89 -3.62 -8.68 19.12
C GLY A 89 -3.86 -7.78 17.90
N GLN A 90 -2.80 -7.15 17.36
CA GLN A 90 -2.86 -6.40 16.11
C GLN A 90 -2.32 -7.22 14.95
N PHE A 91 -2.79 -6.92 13.74
CA PHE A 91 -2.43 -7.66 12.55
C PHE A 91 -1.97 -6.70 11.44
N TYR A 92 -1.10 -7.21 10.58
CA TYR A 92 -0.70 -6.55 9.34
C TYR A 92 -1.42 -7.22 8.16
N PRO A 93 -2.07 -6.47 7.26
CA PRO A 93 -2.70 -7.07 6.08
C PRO A 93 -1.62 -7.60 5.14
N ILE A 94 -1.64 -8.91 4.90
CA ILE A 94 -0.73 -9.56 3.96
C ILE A 94 -1.23 -9.36 2.53
N ASN A 95 -0.31 -9.16 1.59
CA ASN A 95 -0.63 -9.24 0.17
C ASN A 95 -0.83 -10.72 -0.20
N THR A 96 -1.95 -11.06 -0.83
CA THR A 96 -2.23 -12.42 -1.32
C THR A 96 -1.41 -12.79 -2.56
N GLY A 97 -0.60 -11.88 -3.07
CA GLY A 97 0.16 -12.05 -4.31
C GLY A 97 -0.69 -11.82 -5.57
N ILE A 98 -1.95 -11.47 -5.43
CA ILE A 98 -2.84 -11.18 -6.57
C ILE A 98 -3.30 -9.73 -6.47
N GLU A 99 -2.84 -8.92 -7.40
CA GLU A 99 -3.29 -7.53 -7.55
C GLU A 99 -4.36 -7.44 -8.63
N HIS A 100 -5.49 -6.80 -8.30
CA HIS A 100 -6.59 -6.62 -9.22
C HIS A 100 -6.49 -5.28 -9.96
N GLY A 101 -6.97 -5.26 -11.22
CA GLY A 101 -7.10 -4.01 -11.98
C GLY A 101 -5.78 -3.50 -12.59
N GLY A 102 -4.75 -4.35 -12.71
CA GLY A 102 -3.48 -4.00 -13.35
C GLY A 102 -3.61 -3.64 -14.84
N MET A 103 -4.69 -4.09 -15.49
CA MET A 103 -5.04 -3.73 -16.87
C MET A 103 -6.55 -3.68 -17.04
N VAL A 104 -7.01 -2.68 -17.79
CA VAL A 104 -8.44 -2.54 -18.15
C VAL A 104 -8.56 -2.44 -19.68
N ILE A 105 -9.44 -3.25 -20.25
CA ILE A 105 -9.79 -3.18 -21.67
C ILE A 105 -11.16 -2.51 -21.79
N THR A 106 -11.19 -1.38 -22.48
CA THR A 106 -12.44 -0.61 -22.65
C THR A 106 -13.27 -1.15 -23.81
N GLU A 107 -14.56 -0.84 -23.82
CA GLU A 107 -15.49 -1.16 -24.93
C GLU A 107 -15.08 -0.60 -26.30
N LYS A 108 -14.18 0.37 -26.31
CA LYS A 108 -13.66 1.00 -27.54
C LYS A 108 -12.49 0.24 -28.16
N CYS A 109 -12.02 -0.81 -27.51
CA CYS A 109 -10.98 -1.65 -28.07
C CYS A 109 -11.55 -2.50 -29.22
N GLU A 110 -10.98 -2.32 -30.41
CA GLU A 110 -11.44 -3.05 -31.62
C GLU A 110 -11.05 -4.54 -31.62
N ASN A 111 -9.97 -4.90 -30.90
CA ASN A 111 -9.42 -6.26 -30.90
C ASN A 111 -9.04 -6.68 -29.46
N PRO A 112 -10.00 -6.85 -28.53
CA PRO A 112 -9.72 -7.15 -27.14
C PRO A 112 -9.00 -8.50 -26.96
N GLU A 113 -9.24 -9.47 -27.82
CA GLU A 113 -8.58 -10.78 -27.81
C GLU A 113 -7.07 -10.68 -28.07
N ILE A 114 -6.63 -9.73 -28.90
CA ILE A 114 -5.21 -9.49 -29.14
C ILE A 114 -4.54 -8.91 -27.89
N LEU A 115 -5.23 -7.99 -27.20
CA LEU A 115 -4.72 -7.43 -25.95
C LEU A 115 -4.64 -8.47 -24.84
N VAL A 116 -5.64 -9.36 -24.75
CA VAL A 116 -5.61 -10.47 -23.77
C VAL A 116 -4.45 -11.41 -24.10
N ALA A 117 -4.27 -11.81 -25.36
CA ALA A 117 -3.16 -12.68 -25.77
C ALA A 117 -1.79 -12.02 -25.56
N TRP A 118 -1.69 -10.71 -25.73
CA TRP A 118 -0.48 -9.96 -25.40
C TRP A 118 -0.24 -9.94 -23.90
N ALA A 119 -1.25 -9.67 -23.08
CA ALA A 119 -1.13 -9.66 -21.63
C ALA A 119 -0.77 -11.04 -21.07
N ASP A 120 -1.30 -12.11 -21.65
CA ASP A 120 -1.03 -13.50 -21.24
C ASP A 120 0.46 -13.88 -21.33
N GLN A 121 1.22 -13.26 -22.26
CA GLN A 121 2.66 -13.50 -22.37
C GLN A 121 3.44 -13.13 -21.08
N TRP A 122 2.98 -12.12 -20.37
CA TRP A 122 3.62 -11.63 -19.14
C TRP A 122 3.35 -12.52 -17.91
N TYR A 123 2.41 -13.47 -18.03
CA TYR A 123 2.17 -14.51 -17.02
C TYR A 123 3.01 -15.77 -17.24
N SER A 124 3.83 -15.82 -18.31
CA SER A 124 4.85 -16.85 -18.48
C SER A 124 6.08 -16.55 -17.62
N GLU A 125 6.89 -17.58 -17.32
CA GLU A 125 8.17 -17.39 -16.63
C GLU A 125 9.10 -16.43 -17.40
N GLU A 126 9.21 -16.61 -18.71
CA GLU A 126 10.02 -15.74 -19.57
C GLU A 126 9.51 -14.29 -19.58
N GLY A 127 8.20 -14.10 -19.68
CA GLY A 127 7.59 -12.77 -19.61
C GLY A 127 7.79 -12.10 -18.26
N GLY A 128 7.64 -12.85 -17.17
CA GLY A 128 7.93 -12.40 -15.83
C GLY A 128 9.39 -11.97 -15.66
N ILE A 129 10.34 -12.80 -16.12
CA ILE A 129 11.78 -12.47 -16.08
C ILE A 129 12.04 -11.17 -16.87
N LEU A 130 11.52 -11.06 -18.08
CA LEU A 130 11.68 -9.86 -18.90
C LEU A 130 11.11 -8.61 -18.20
N TYR A 131 9.96 -8.75 -17.56
CA TYR A 131 9.30 -7.66 -16.85
C TYR A 131 10.13 -7.18 -15.63
N TRP A 132 10.64 -8.10 -14.82
CA TRP A 132 11.33 -7.80 -13.56
C TRP A 132 12.83 -7.55 -13.69
N LEU A 133 13.50 -8.24 -14.63
CA LEU A 133 14.95 -8.25 -14.76
C LEU A 133 15.46 -7.67 -16.08
N GLY A 134 14.61 -7.60 -17.12
CA GLY A 134 15.03 -7.20 -18.46
C GLY A 134 15.72 -8.34 -19.23
N LEU A 135 16.78 -8.04 -19.97
CA LEU A 135 17.47 -8.96 -20.86
C LEU A 135 18.74 -9.53 -20.21
N GLU A 136 18.89 -10.86 -20.28
CA GLU A 136 20.10 -11.54 -19.83
C GLU A 136 21.31 -11.07 -20.66
N GLY A 137 22.41 -10.81 -19.97
CA GLY A 137 23.63 -10.29 -20.57
C GLY A 137 23.69 -8.76 -20.65
N ASP A 138 22.54 -8.09 -20.69
CA ASP A 138 22.44 -6.64 -20.73
C ASP A 138 22.18 -6.06 -19.32
N SER A 139 21.06 -6.44 -18.70
CA SER A 139 20.64 -5.93 -17.38
C SER A 139 21.01 -6.85 -16.23
N TYR A 140 21.01 -8.13 -16.43
CA TYR A 140 21.37 -9.13 -15.42
C TYR A 140 22.20 -10.27 -16.02
N LEU A 141 22.90 -11.00 -15.14
CA LEU A 141 23.69 -12.19 -15.46
C LEU A 141 23.14 -13.38 -14.67
N LYS A 142 23.08 -14.55 -15.31
CA LYS A 142 22.89 -15.82 -14.59
C LYS A 142 24.22 -16.33 -14.07
N ASN A 143 24.27 -16.67 -12.79
CA ASN A 143 25.43 -17.19 -12.13
C ASN A 143 25.49 -18.72 -12.25
N GLU A 144 26.68 -19.32 -12.09
CA GLU A 144 26.90 -20.78 -12.19
C GLU A 144 26.13 -21.58 -11.10
N ASP A 145 25.79 -20.95 -9.99
CA ASP A 145 25.03 -21.55 -8.89
C ASP A 145 23.50 -21.49 -9.08
N GLY A 146 23.03 -20.97 -10.22
CA GLY A 146 21.63 -20.83 -10.56
C GLY A 146 20.96 -19.57 -10.02
N THR A 147 21.71 -18.69 -9.37
CA THR A 147 21.27 -17.36 -8.97
C THR A 147 21.43 -16.35 -10.11
N TRP A 148 21.03 -15.10 -9.90
CA TRP A 148 21.31 -14.01 -10.82
C TRP A 148 21.89 -12.79 -10.06
N SER A 149 22.54 -11.89 -10.81
CA SER A 149 23.04 -10.62 -10.31
C SER A 149 22.84 -9.53 -11.34
N TRP A 150 22.72 -8.27 -10.92
CA TRP A 150 22.66 -7.15 -11.84
C TRP A 150 23.98 -7.03 -12.61
N ASN A 151 23.89 -6.77 -13.91
CA ASN A 151 25.06 -6.58 -14.75
C ASN A 151 25.58 -5.14 -14.65
N THR A 152 26.44 -4.87 -13.67
CA THR A 152 27.03 -3.54 -13.43
C THR A 152 28.11 -3.16 -14.44
N ASP A 153 28.53 -4.09 -15.29
CA ASP A 153 29.44 -3.86 -16.42
C ASP A 153 28.68 -3.76 -17.77
N GLY A 154 27.36 -3.81 -17.73
CA GLY A 154 26.48 -3.81 -18.88
C GLY A 154 26.23 -2.41 -19.48
N PRO A 155 25.36 -2.35 -20.51
CA PRO A 155 25.10 -1.11 -21.25
C PRO A 155 24.34 -0.02 -20.43
N TYR A 156 23.80 -0.37 -19.27
CA TYR A 156 23.00 0.53 -18.44
C TYR A 156 23.80 1.20 -17.32
N GLY A 157 25.11 0.94 -17.21
CA GLY A 157 26.00 1.50 -16.18
C GLY A 157 26.11 0.62 -14.95
N SER A 158 26.77 1.13 -13.92
CA SER A 158 27.11 0.40 -12.69
C SER A 158 26.15 0.66 -11.53
N ASP A 159 25.29 1.63 -11.64
CA ASP A 159 24.27 1.94 -10.61
C ASP A 159 23.06 1.05 -10.79
N ILE A 160 22.73 0.28 -9.76
CA ILE A 160 21.61 -0.67 -9.79
C ILE A 160 20.26 0.02 -9.99
N GLY A 161 20.05 1.18 -9.38
CA GLY A 161 18.83 1.97 -9.57
C GLY A 161 18.67 2.43 -11.03
N GLU A 162 19.77 2.84 -11.69
CA GLU A 162 19.77 3.17 -13.10
C GLU A 162 19.51 1.96 -13.99
N ILE A 163 20.12 0.80 -13.69
CA ILE A 163 19.87 -0.45 -14.42
C ILE A 163 18.38 -0.81 -14.33
N ARG A 164 17.81 -0.81 -13.15
CA ARG A 164 16.37 -1.05 -12.93
C ARG A 164 15.50 -0.12 -13.76
N ASN A 165 15.74 1.18 -13.66
CA ASN A 165 14.92 2.18 -14.33
C ASN A 165 15.04 2.16 -15.85
N LYS A 166 16.19 1.78 -16.41
CA LYS A 166 16.45 1.81 -17.87
C LYS A 166 16.16 0.46 -18.54
N ALA A 167 16.35 -0.64 -17.83
CA ALA A 167 16.37 -1.98 -18.41
C ALA A 167 15.11 -2.79 -18.13
N THR A 168 14.30 -2.45 -17.13
CA THR A 168 13.14 -3.24 -16.74
C THR A 168 11.83 -2.50 -16.93
N ILE A 169 10.75 -3.25 -17.16
CA ILE A 169 9.42 -2.68 -17.29
C ILE A 169 8.84 -2.37 -15.91
N LYS A 170 9.11 -3.20 -14.91
CA LYS A 170 8.58 -3.08 -13.54
C LYS A 170 8.80 -1.71 -12.91
N TYR A 171 9.98 -1.14 -13.08
CA TYR A 171 10.32 0.16 -12.49
C TYR A 171 9.85 1.36 -13.33
N GLN A 172 9.34 1.13 -14.54
CA GLN A 172 8.82 2.17 -15.40
C GLN A 172 7.29 2.24 -15.40
N THR A 173 6.60 1.09 -15.26
CA THR A 173 5.16 1.02 -15.33
C THR A 173 4.62 -0.21 -14.61
N ILE A 174 3.35 -0.12 -14.21
CA ILE A 174 2.60 -1.26 -13.66
C ILE A 174 1.81 -1.87 -14.81
N MET A 175 2.00 -3.18 -15.01
CA MET A 175 1.21 -3.97 -15.95
C MET A 175 1.00 -5.39 -15.40
N PRO A 176 0.01 -6.13 -15.92
CA PRO A 176 -0.22 -7.51 -15.51
C PRO A 176 0.99 -8.37 -15.84
N ALA A 177 1.62 -8.92 -14.84
CA ALA A 177 2.77 -9.82 -14.97
C ALA A 177 2.92 -10.68 -13.72
N VAL A 178 3.49 -11.88 -13.90
CA VAL A 178 3.88 -12.73 -12.77
C VAL A 178 5.27 -12.32 -12.26
N GLN A 179 5.48 -12.42 -10.96
CA GLN A 179 6.84 -12.39 -10.39
C GLN A 179 7.36 -13.82 -10.39
N PRO A 180 8.38 -14.15 -11.20
CA PRO A 180 8.87 -15.52 -11.32
C PRO A 180 9.69 -15.92 -10.09
N ASP A 181 9.68 -17.20 -9.75
CA ASP A 181 10.49 -17.73 -8.64
C ASP A 181 11.99 -17.46 -8.84
N PHE A 182 12.44 -17.43 -10.08
CA PHE A 182 13.82 -17.08 -10.42
C PHE A 182 14.23 -15.70 -9.89
N TRP A 183 13.31 -14.73 -9.84
CA TRP A 183 13.60 -13.39 -9.30
C TRP A 183 14.14 -13.47 -7.86
N TYR A 184 13.57 -14.37 -7.03
CA TYR A 184 13.98 -14.51 -5.63
C TYR A 184 15.35 -15.16 -5.44
N THR A 185 15.94 -15.78 -6.47
CA THR A 185 17.25 -16.43 -6.36
C THR A 185 18.41 -15.43 -6.43
N GLY A 186 18.18 -14.21 -6.89
CA GLY A 186 19.23 -13.23 -7.15
C GLY A 186 19.24 -12.01 -6.22
N LEU A 187 18.69 -12.12 -5.03
CA LEU A 187 18.63 -11.03 -4.05
C LEU A 187 20.00 -10.70 -3.45
N THR A 188 20.93 -10.34 -4.33
CA THR A 188 22.27 -9.86 -3.97
C THR A 188 22.35 -8.35 -3.80
N ASP A 189 21.29 -7.64 -4.19
CA ASP A 189 21.18 -6.22 -3.88
C ASP A 189 20.95 -6.04 -2.37
N PRO A 190 21.84 -5.34 -1.65
CA PRO A 190 21.70 -5.12 -0.22
C PRO A 190 20.35 -4.54 0.17
N ASP A 191 19.79 -3.68 -0.68
CA ASP A 191 18.52 -3.01 -0.42
C ASP A 191 17.33 -3.96 -0.51
N GLU A 192 17.31 -4.82 -1.52
CA GLU A 192 16.29 -5.86 -1.64
C GLU A 192 16.38 -6.85 -0.50
N SER A 193 17.60 -7.28 -0.14
CA SER A 193 17.85 -8.17 1.00
C SER A 193 17.37 -7.55 2.30
N TYR A 194 17.64 -6.27 2.51
CA TYR A 194 17.19 -5.54 3.70
C TYR A 194 15.65 -5.48 3.75
N LEU A 195 15.01 -5.06 2.67
CA LEU A 195 13.54 -4.99 2.60
C LEU A 195 12.87 -6.34 2.88
N ILE A 196 13.40 -7.42 2.30
CA ILE A 196 12.88 -8.77 2.54
C ILE A 196 13.04 -9.17 4.00
N THR A 197 14.22 -8.90 4.58
CA THR A 197 14.47 -9.17 6.00
C THR A 197 13.51 -8.39 6.89
N GLN A 198 13.28 -7.11 6.61
CA GLN A 198 12.35 -6.29 7.38
C GLN A 198 10.90 -6.77 7.22
N ARG A 199 10.48 -7.07 5.98
CA ARG A 199 9.12 -7.56 5.70
C ARG A 199 8.86 -8.94 6.29
N SER A 200 9.88 -9.81 6.37
CA SER A 200 9.74 -11.15 6.96
C SER A 200 9.32 -11.10 8.44
N LYS A 201 9.66 -10.03 9.15
CA LYS A 201 9.21 -9.80 10.54
C LYS A 201 7.69 -9.66 10.67
N LEU A 202 7.00 -9.29 9.60
CA LEU A 202 5.55 -9.10 9.58
C LEU A 202 4.77 -10.38 9.25
N VAL A 203 5.42 -11.42 8.76
CA VAL A 203 4.76 -12.66 8.27
C VAL A 203 3.91 -13.31 9.36
N ASP A 204 4.45 -13.44 10.58
CA ASP A 204 3.75 -14.06 11.70
C ASP A 204 2.59 -13.20 12.25
N HIS A 205 2.53 -11.94 11.83
CA HIS A 205 1.46 -10.99 12.18
C HIS A 205 0.48 -10.77 11.03
N GLY A 206 0.60 -11.55 9.96
CA GLY A 206 -0.21 -11.40 8.75
C GLY A 206 -1.66 -11.80 8.98
N ALA A 207 -2.59 -10.98 8.49
CA ALA A 207 -3.99 -11.33 8.37
C ALA A 207 -4.40 -11.31 6.91
N VAL A 208 -5.24 -12.29 6.53
CA VAL A 208 -5.80 -12.35 5.17
C VAL A 208 -6.62 -11.08 4.93
N PRO A 209 -6.36 -10.35 3.85
CA PRO A 209 -7.14 -9.16 3.51
C PRO A 209 -8.59 -9.52 3.17
N LEU A 210 -9.42 -8.49 3.04
CA LEU A 210 -10.78 -8.68 2.54
C LEU A 210 -10.74 -9.31 1.15
N PRO A 211 -11.71 -10.18 0.82
CA PRO A 211 -11.81 -10.73 -0.52
C PRO A 211 -12.07 -9.63 -1.54
N ALA A 212 -11.71 -9.88 -2.80
CA ALA A 212 -12.06 -8.98 -3.88
C ALA A 212 -13.59 -8.87 -3.99
N MET A 213 -14.09 -7.66 -3.84
CA MET A 213 -15.51 -7.35 -3.93
C MET A 213 -15.84 -6.79 -5.32
N ASN A 214 -16.89 -7.32 -5.93
CA ASN A 214 -17.39 -6.85 -7.22
C ASN A 214 -18.64 -5.99 -7.02
N TYR A 215 -18.66 -4.83 -7.65
CA TYR A 215 -19.74 -3.87 -7.58
C TYR A 215 -20.46 -3.74 -8.92
N SER A 216 -21.75 -3.43 -8.90
CA SER A 216 -22.44 -2.98 -10.11
C SER A 216 -21.94 -1.61 -10.53
N GLU A 217 -22.19 -1.20 -11.78
CA GLU A 217 -21.85 0.14 -12.24
C GLU A 217 -22.51 1.22 -11.38
N GLY A 218 -23.78 1.02 -11.00
CA GLY A 218 -24.51 1.95 -10.12
C GLY A 218 -23.88 2.03 -8.72
N ASP A 219 -23.54 0.88 -8.13
CA ASP A 219 -22.85 0.84 -6.82
C ASP A 219 -21.47 1.51 -6.90
N SER A 220 -20.72 1.28 -7.98
CA SER A 220 -19.40 1.90 -8.16
C SER A 220 -19.48 3.43 -8.26
N GLN A 221 -20.48 3.96 -8.97
CA GLN A 221 -20.72 5.39 -9.07
C GLN A 221 -21.17 5.98 -7.71
N MET A 222 -22.02 5.28 -6.98
CA MET A 222 -22.46 5.68 -5.64
C MET A 222 -21.29 5.69 -4.64
N ILE A 223 -20.48 4.62 -4.62
CA ILE A 223 -19.27 4.55 -3.80
C ILE A 223 -18.35 5.74 -4.08
N ALA A 224 -18.07 6.03 -5.36
CA ALA A 224 -17.19 7.13 -5.73
C ALA A 224 -17.73 8.49 -5.25
N SER A 225 -19.03 8.72 -5.38
CA SER A 225 -19.68 9.96 -4.95
C SER A 225 -19.66 10.13 -3.43
N LEU A 226 -20.14 9.13 -2.69
CA LEU A 226 -20.22 9.20 -1.22
C LEU A 226 -18.83 9.26 -0.59
N LYS A 227 -17.89 8.47 -1.10
CA LYS A 227 -16.55 8.39 -0.54
C LYS A 227 -15.77 9.69 -0.66
N ALA A 228 -15.92 10.45 -1.74
CA ALA A 228 -15.22 11.72 -1.93
C ALA A 228 -15.54 12.74 -0.82
N ASP A 229 -16.81 12.87 -0.48
CA ASP A 229 -17.26 13.79 0.56
C ASP A 229 -16.92 13.27 1.96
N LEU A 230 -17.16 11.98 2.21
CA LEU A 230 -16.86 11.32 3.49
C LEU A 230 -15.37 11.37 3.80
N ASP A 231 -14.48 11.03 2.86
CA ASP A 231 -13.03 11.08 3.07
C ASP A 231 -12.55 12.50 3.40
N THR A 232 -13.11 13.51 2.75
CA THR A 232 -12.81 14.91 3.06
C THR A 232 -13.19 15.26 4.49
N TYR A 233 -14.39 14.88 4.90
CA TYR A 233 -14.88 15.16 6.25
C TYR A 233 -14.12 14.40 7.33
N ILE A 234 -13.81 13.10 7.09
CA ILE A 234 -12.98 12.27 7.98
C ILE A 234 -11.62 12.92 8.22
N ASN A 235 -10.96 13.36 7.14
CA ASN A 235 -9.63 13.98 7.23
C ASN A 235 -9.69 15.31 7.99
N GLN A 236 -10.68 16.14 7.74
CA GLN A 236 -10.85 17.42 8.45
C GLN A 236 -11.14 17.21 9.93
N TYR A 237 -12.09 16.34 10.25
CA TYR A 237 -12.43 16.04 11.64
C TYR A 237 -11.23 15.43 12.39
N GLY A 238 -10.56 14.46 11.76
CA GLY A 238 -9.37 13.82 12.34
C GLY A 238 -8.26 14.83 12.64
N ALA A 239 -7.96 15.73 11.71
CA ALA A 239 -6.97 16.78 11.92
C ALA A 239 -7.36 17.70 13.09
N GLN A 240 -8.61 18.19 13.14
CA GLN A 240 -9.07 19.08 14.19
C GLN A 240 -9.05 18.44 15.59
N VAL A 241 -9.41 17.14 15.69
CA VAL A 241 -9.33 16.40 16.95
C VAL A 241 -7.87 16.18 17.36
N ILE A 242 -7.01 15.74 16.46
CA ILE A 242 -5.62 15.42 16.78
C ILE A 242 -4.85 16.69 17.18
N THR A 243 -5.09 17.81 16.50
CA THR A 243 -4.45 19.10 16.86
C THR A 243 -5.04 19.76 18.10
N GLY A 244 -6.18 19.26 18.60
CA GLY A 244 -6.85 19.80 19.79
C GLY A 244 -7.77 20.99 19.50
N GLU A 245 -8.07 21.26 18.22
CA GLU A 245 -9.07 22.27 17.84
C GLU A 245 -10.49 21.85 18.22
N LEU A 246 -10.76 20.52 18.20
CA LEU A 246 -12.00 19.91 18.64
C LEU A 246 -11.73 18.94 19.79
N ASP A 247 -12.57 18.99 20.82
CA ASP A 247 -12.59 17.98 21.88
C ASP A 247 -13.31 16.72 21.39
N LEU A 248 -12.63 15.58 21.38
CA LEU A 248 -13.13 14.32 20.86
C LEU A 248 -14.40 13.84 21.58
N GLU A 249 -14.43 13.90 22.91
CA GLU A 249 -15.55 13.33 23.67
C GLU A 249 -16.85 14.09 23.43
N SER A 250 -16.78 15.41 23.35
CA SER A 250 -17.97 16.25 23.14
C SER A 250 -18.41 16.31 21.66
N SER A 251 -17.50 16.11 20.70
CA SER A 251 -17.80 16.22 19.26
C SER A 251 -18.10 14.88 18.58
N TRP A 252 -17.79 13.74 19.22
CA TRP A 252 -17.91 12.43 18.59
C TRP A 252 -19.33 12.08 18.13
N GLN A 253 -20.32 12.38 18.94
CA GLN A 253 -21.71 12.09 18.59
C GLN A 253 -22.17 12.90 17.38
N GLU A 254 -21.84 14.19 17.30
CA GLU A 254 -22.14 15.05 16.15
C GLU A 254 -21.42 14.58 14.88
N TYR A 255 -20.16 14.12 15.04
CA TYR A 255 -19.41 13.51 13.93
C TYR A 255 -20.14 12.31 13.35
N ILE A 256 -20.59 11.37 14.18
CA ILE A 256 -21.32 10.16 13.72
C ILE A 256 -22.66 10.56 13.05
N GLU A 257 -23.40 11.50 13.61
CA GLU A 257 -24.66 11.99 13.02
C GLU A 257 -24.42 12.64 11.64
N THR A 258 -23.34 13.42 11.52
CA THR A 258 -22.94 14.04 10.25
C THR A 258 -22.51 13.01 9.22
N MET A 259 -21.66 12.03 9.61
CA MET A 259 -21.25 10.93 8.74
C MET A 259 -22.46 10.16 8.17
N ASN A 260 -23.46 9.87 9.02
CA ASN A 260 -24.68 9.18 8.59
C ASN A 260 -25.54 10.08 7.67
N ALA A 261 -25.65 11.36 7.95
CA ALA A 261 -26.34 12.30 7.08
C ALA A 261 -25.65 12.46 5.70
N MET A 262 -24.34 12.27 5.63
CA MET A 262 -23.54 12.25 4.39
C MET A 262 -23.59 10.90 3.65
N GLY A 263 -24.27 9.88 4.21
CA GLY A 263 -24.46 8.58 3.56
C GLY A 263 -23.49 7.47 3.97
N ALA A 264 -22.81 7.57 5.13
CA ALA A 264 -21.89 6.55 5.60
C ALA A 264 -22.56 5.18 5.80
N GLU A 265 -23.83 5.15 6.24
CA GLU A 265 -24.59 3.92 6.39
C GLU A 265 -24.93 3.30 5.02
N GLU A 266 -25.36 4.12 4.04
CA GLU A 266 -25.60 3.66 2.66
C GLU A 266 -24.33 3.09 2.03
N LEU A 267 -23.18 3.76 2.17
CA LEU A 267 -21.89 3.27 1.70
C LEU A 267 -21.53 1.93 2.36
N THR A 268 -21.75 1.81 3.67
CA THR A 268 -21.49 0.58 4.42
C THR A 268 -22.37 -0.58 3.95
N ASP A 269 -23.63 -0.34 3.62
CA ASP A 269 -24.55 -1.37 3.14
C ASP A 269 -24.18 -1.88 1.74
N ILE A 270 -23.70 -1.00 0.86
CA ILE A 270 -23.17 -1.41 -0.45
C ILE A 270 -21.96 -2.35 -0.25
N TYR A 271 -21.02 -1.97 0.59
CA TYR A 271 -19.85 -2.80 0.89
C TYR A 271 -20.22 -4.13 1.56
N ARG A 272 -21.13 -4.10 2.51
CA ARG A 272 -21.60 -5.32 3.21
C ARG A 272 -22.24 -6.30 2.24
N THR A 273 -23.09 -5.81 1.34
CA THR A 273 -23.73 -6.64 0.32
C THR A 273 -22.70 -7.30 -0.62
N ALA A 274 -21.68 -6.56 -1.02
CA ALA A 274 -20.61 -7.10 -1.87
C ALA A 274 -19.75 -8.12 -1.12
N TYR A 275 -19.43 -7.85 0.15
CA TYR A 275 -18.68 -8.76 1.01
C TYR A 275 -19.41 -10.08 1.25
N GLU A 276 -20.71 -10.04 1.56
CA GLU A 276 -21.53 -11.22 1.74
C GLU A 276 -21.57 -12.08 0.47
N LYS A 277 -21.69 -11.46 -0.71
CA LYS A 277 -21.62 -12.17 -1.99
C LYS A 277 -20.23 -12.81 -2.23
N ALA A 278 -19.17 -12.11 -1.87
CA ALA A 278 -17.81 -12.60 -2.06
C ALA A 278 -17.45 -13.76 -1.11
N THR A 279 -18.10 -13.84 0.05
CA THR A 279 -17.85 -14.86 1.09
C THR A 279 -18.87 -16.01 1.11
N ALA A 280 -19.93 -15.94 0.32
CA ALA A 280 -20.99 -16.94 0.26
C ALA A 280 -20.64 -18.23 -0.52
N ASN A 281 -19.40 -18.39 -1.00
CA ASN A 281 -18.95 -19.55 -1.79
C ASN A 281 -18.09 -20.51 -0.97
#